data_b2736e87017c89ac3a3d28e9c6baab4e
#
_entry.id   b2736e87017c89ac3a3d28e9c6baab4e
#
_cell.length_a   1.000
_cell.length_b   1.000
_cell.length_c   1.000
_cell.angle_alpha   90.00
_cell.angle_beta   90.00
_cell.angle_gamma   90.00
#
_symmetry.space_group_name_H-M   'P 1'
#
loop_
_entity.id
_entity.type
_entity.pdbx_description
1 polymer ?
#
loop_
_entity_poly.entity_id
_entity_poly.type
_entity_poly.pdbx_seq_one_letter_code
_entity_poly.pdbx_strand_id
1 'polypeptide(L)'
;MYKSNIIDSFYQLGQALLEIPEAIKEKAQIMNPWFSQSFIQLSANNWSDALSKENIEEWLKDENFELREQTLGIIMAGNIPLVGLHDLLSGIAKGLKVSIKCSSSDEVLMLYAIEKLIEFCPELKTRINTEGKLKGIQYLIATGSNNSARYFEYYFKDVAAVIRKNRTSIAVLSGNEDEAALKRLADDIYMYYGLGCRNVSHLILPKGFELRPLYEAYDVYMDHVNHHKYYNNYMYHKSILLMNLDKHYDNGFMLFQEKQEPHAPIATLNYHYYEHIDEVHTYIEQHKEQWQCIASDMSELKQAVGLGQTQKPGLSDYADNVNLLEFLS
;
A
#
# COMPACT_ATOMS: atom_id res chain seq x y z
N MET A 1 -7.06 30.16 10.22
CA MET A 1 -6.72 30.49 8.82
C MET A 1 -5.87 29.40 8.19
N TYR A 2 -4.67 29.07 8.67
CA TYR A 2 -3.82 28.03 8.07
C TYR A 2 -4.47 26.63 8.10
N LYS A 3 -5.04 26.19 9.24
CA LYS A 3 -5.76 24.91 9.35
C LYS A 3 -6.86 24.76 8.30
N SER A 4 -7.69 25.75 8.14
CA SER A 4 -8.80 25.77 7.16
C SER A 4 -8.25 25.63 5.72
N ASN A 5 -7.18 26.38 5.38
CA ASN A 5 -6.56 26.31 4.05
C ASN A 5 -5.99 24.92 3.75
N ILE A 6 -5.38 24.26 4.73
CA ILE A 6 -4.82 22.90 4.56
C ILE A 6 -5.94 21.87 4.37
N ILE A 7 -6.99 21.90 5.21
CA ILE A 7 -8.13 20.99 5.07
C ILE A 7 -8.78 21.14 3.69
N ASP A 8 -9.04 22.39 3.29
CA ASP A 8 -9.63 22.67 1.98
C ASP A 8 -8.71 22.23 0.82
N SER A 9 -7.39 22.44 0.94
CA SER A 9 -6.43 22.02 -0.10
C SER A 9 -6.33 20.50 -0.23
N PHE A 10 -6.41 19.75 0.87
CA PHE A 10 -6.43 18.28 0.85
C PHE A 10 -7.71 17.75 0.18
N TYR A 11 -8.86 18.33 0.54
CA TYR A 11 -10.11 18.00 -0.12
C TYR A 11 -10.08 18.31 -1.62
N GLN A 12 -9.60 19.50 -2.02
CA GLN A 12 -9.48 19.89 -3.42
C GLN A 12 -8.50 18.97 -4.17
N LEU A 13 -7.42 18.52 -3.51
CA LEU A 13 -6.53 17.50 -4.09
C LEU A 13 -7.29 16.21 -4.38
N GLY A 14 -8.09 15.71 -3.42
CA GLY A 14 -8.93 14.51 -3.64
C GLY A 14 -9.81 14.65 -4.89
N GLN A 15 -10.43 15.81 -5.09
CA GLN A 15 -11.25 16.06 -6.28
C GLN A 15 -10.40 16.15 -7.57
N ALA A 16 -9.25 16.81 -7.53
CA ALA A 16 -8.35 16.92 -8.67
C ALA A 16 -7.76 15.57 -9.12
N LEU A 17 -7.57 14.63 -8.19
CA LEU A 17 -7.10 13.28 -8.51
C LEU A 17 -8.14 12.48 -9.32
N LEU A 18 -9.43 12.73 -9.18
CA LEU A 18 -10.46 12.09 -10.03
C LEU A 18 -10.31 12.50 -11.51
N GLU A 19 -9.74 13.67 -11.77
CA GLU A 19 -9.62 14.28 -13.08
C GLU A 19 -8.15 14.35 -13.56
N ILE A 20 -7.30 13.38 -13.19
CA ILE A 20 -5.92 13.32 -13.69
C ILE A 20 -5.95 13.31 -15.22
N PRO A 21 -5.28 14.28 -15.90
CA PRO A 21 -5.26 14.35 -17.36
C PRO A 21 -4.73 13.07 -17.99
N GLU A 22 -5.32 12.65 -19.10
CA GLU A 22 -4.94 11.41 -19.80
C GLU A 22 -3.44 11.38 -20.14
N ALA A 23 -2.89 12.50 -20.59
CA ALA A 23 -1.46 12.61 -20.89
C ALA A 23 -0.55 12.34 -19.66
N ILE A 24 -1.01 12.65 -18.44
CA ILE A 24 -0.30 12.34 -17.19
C ILE A 24 -0.38 10.84 -16.90
N LYS A 25 -1.55 10.23 -17.06
CA LYS A 25 -1.74 8.78 -16.88
C LYS A 25 -0.90 7.98 -17.87
N GLU A 26 -0.92 8.35 -19.14
CA GLU A 26 -0.09 7.73 -20.19
C GLU A 26 1.39 7.85 -19.86
N LYS A 27 1.86 9.05 -19.47
CA LYS A 27 3.25 9.26 -19.07
C LYS A 27 3.64 8.40 -17.86
N ALA A 28 2.78 8.31 -16.85
CA ALA A 28 3.00 7.46 -15.68
C ALA A 28 3.10 5.98 -16.07
N GLN A 29 2.22 5.50 -16.95
CA GLN A 29 2.24 4.11 -17.45
C GLN A 29 3.49 3.82 -18.29
N ILE A 30 3.97 4.76 -19.11
CA ILE A 30 5.20 4.62 -19.88
C ILE A 30 6.41 4.50 -18.94
N MET A 31 6.47 5.33 -17.89
CA MET A 31 7.56 5.33 -16.92
C MET A 31 7.53 4.08 -16.03
N ASN A 32 6.35 3.60 -15.67
CA ASN A 32 6.16 2.37 -14.91
C ASN A 32 5.03 1.52 -15.52
N PRO A 33 5.36 0.51 -16.32
CA PRO A 33 4.34 -0.35 -16.95
C PRO A 33 3.42 -1.09 -15.97
N TRP A 34 3.76 -1.19 -14.69
CA TRP A 34 2.85 -1.70 -13.67
C TRP A 34 1.68 -0.75 -13.35
N PHE A 35 1.78 0.51 -13.76
CA PHE A 35 0.75 1.52 -13.55
C PHE A 35 -0.23 1.49 -14.72
N SER A 36 -1.11 0.47 -14.77
CA SER A 36 -2.20 0.49 -15.73
C SER A 36 -3.12 1.70 -15.47
N GLN A 37 -3.76 2.23 -16.51
CA GLN A 37 -4.69 3.35 -16.35
C GLN A 37 -5.82 3.04 -15.36
N SER A 38 -6.31 1.77 -15.37
CA SER A 38 -7.31 1.31 -14.42
C SER A 38 -6.83 1.39 -12.96
N PHE A 39 -5.57 1.01 -12.70
CA PHE A 39 -5.02 1.10 -11.34
C PHE A 39 -4.62 2.51 -10.94
N ILE A 40 -4.23 3.37 -11.87
CA ILE A 40 -4.08 4.82 -11.59
C ILE A 40 -5.43 5.41 -11.17
N GLN A 41 -6.50 5.11 -11.93
CA GLN A 41 -7.84 5.60 -11.60
C GLN A 41 -8.37 5.01 -10.30
N LEU A 42 -8.13 3.73 -10.02
CA LEU A 42 -8.48 3.10 -8.76
C LEU A 42 -7.80 3.81 -7.57
N SER A 43 -6.49 4.08 -7.66
CA SER A 43 -5.76 4.82 -6.64
C SER A 43 -6.31 6.23 -6.45
N ALA A 44 -6.61 6.93 -7.55
CA ALA A 44 -7.21 8.25 -7.52
C ALA A 44 -8.58 8.26 -6.82
N ASN A 45 -9.44 7.27 -7.11
CA ASN A 45 -10.74 7.12 -6.45
C ASN A 45 -10.57 6.87 -4.95
N ASN A 46 -9.70 5.93 -4.56
CA ASN A 46 -9.45 5.64 -3.15
C ASN A 46 -8.90 6.87 -2.40
N TRP A 47 -8.03 7.66 -3.02
CA TRP A 47 -7.55 8.91 -2.43
C TRP A 47 -8.64 9.97 -2.32
N SER A 48 -9.51 10.10 -3.33
CA SER A 48 -10.64 11.03 -3.27
C SER A 48 -11.61 10.69 -2.13
N ASP A 49 -11.91 9.40 -1.95
CA ASP A 49 -12.76 8.92 -0.86
C ASP A 49 -12.12 9.17 0.52
N ALA A 50 -10.81 8.88 0.64
CA ALA A 50 -10.05 9.12 1.87
C ALA A 50 -9.96 10.62 2.21
N LEU A 51 -9.86 11.49 1.20
CA LEU A 51 -9.77 12.95 1.34
C LEU A 51 -11.14 13.65 1.32
N SER A 52 -12.21 12.99 1.79
CA SER A 52 -13.45 13.68 2.11
C SER A 52 -13.23 14.68 3.26
N LYS A 53 -14.03 15.76 3.33
CA LYS A 53 -13.88 16.76 4.40
C LYS A 53 -14.01 16.13 5.78
N GLU A 54 -14.97 15.25 5.93
CA GLU A 54 -15.27 14.55 7.19
C GLU A 54 -14.06 13.70 7.64
N ASN A 55 -13.44 12.96 6.71
CA ASN A 55 -12.28 12.12 7.03
C ASN A 55 -11.04 12.96 7.39
N ILE A 56 -10.82 14.07 6.69
CA ILE A 56 -9.71 14.99 6.96
C ILE A 56 -9.89 15.66 8.32
N GLU A 57 -11.09 16.15 8.62
CA GLU A 57 -11.40 16.81 9.89
C GLU A 57 -11.26 15.83 11.07
N GLU A 58 -11.72 14.60 10.94
CA GLU A 58 -11.54 13.56 11.96
C GLU A 58 -10.05 13.19 12.15
N TRP A 59 -9.32 13.01 11.05
CA TRP A 59 -7.89 12.68 11.09
C TRP A 59 -7.06 13.76 11.78
N LEU A 60 -7.42 15.05 11.58
CA LEU A 60 -6.68 16.21 12.05
C LEU A 60 -7.34 16.95 13.23
N LYS A 61 -8.32 16.31 13.89
CA LYS A 61 -9.10 16.96 14.94
C LYS A 61 -8.25 17.50 16.09
N ASP A 62 -7.26 16.72 16.52
CA ASP A 62 -6.42 17.03 17.68
C ASP A 62 -5.12 17.76 17.29
N GLU A 63 -4.94 18.13 16.01
CA GLU A 63 -3.71 18.74 15.53
C GLU A 63 -3.70 20.26 15.65
N ASN A 64 -2.57 20.77 16.18
CA ASN A 64 -2.21 22.17 16.17
C ASN A 64 -1.45 22.50 14.89
N PHE A 65 -2.04 23.37 14.07
CA PHE A 65 -1.47 23.75 12.77
C PHE A 65 -0.49 24.95 12.93
N GLU A 66 0.63 24.70 13.55
CA GLU A 66 1.70 25.68 13.65
C GLU A 66 2.78 25.43 12.62
N LEU A 67 3.20 26.50 11.91
CA LEU A 67 4.29 26.41 10.96
C LEU A 67 5.61 26.17 11.71
N ARG A 68 6.31 25.13 11.35
CA ARG A 68 7.58 24.70 11.95
C ARG A 68 8.72 24.88 10.95
N GLU A 69 9.89 25.27 11.43
CA GLU A 69 11.08 25.41 10.58
C GLU A 69 11.83 24.07 10.35
N GLN A 70 11.47 23.06 11.11
CA GLN A 70 12.03 21.72 10.97
C GLN A 70 11.64 21.11 9.61
N THR A 71 12.53 20.27 9.09
CA THR A 71 12.37 19.64 7.78
C THR A 71 12.19 18.13 7.95
N LEU A 72 11.14 17.61 7.33
CA LEU A 72 10.90 16.20 7.11
C LEU A 72 11.50 15.78 5.78
N GLY A 73 12.41 14.80 5.79
CA GLY A 73 12.84 14.10 4.59
C GLY A 73 11.91 12.94 4.28
N ILE A 74 11.50 12.78 3.02
CA ILE A 74 10.70 11.64 2.58
C ILE A 74 11.41 10.93 1.43
N ILE A 75 11.69 9.64 1.59
CA ILE A 75 12.12 8.75 0.50
C ILE A 75 10.95 7.85 0.16
N MET A 76 10.32 8.11 -0.97
CA MET A 76 9.07 7.47 -1.37
C MET A 76 9.30 6.13 -2.07
N ALA A 77 8.44 5.16 -1.81
CA ALA A 77 8.26 4.00 -2.66
C ALA A 77 7.56 4.41 -3.99
N GLY A 78 7.44 3.47 -4.92
CA GLY A 78 6.77 3.68 -6.20
C GLY A 78 6.29 2.35 -6.79
N ASN A 79 5.91 1.42 -5.93
CA ASN A 79 5.39 0.11 -6.33
C ASN A 79 3.90 0.15 -6.74
N ILE A 80 3.13 1.07 -6.18
CA ILE A 80 1.74 1.36 -6.54
C ILE A 80 1.54 2.87 -6.72
N PRO A 81 0.53 3.32 -7.49
CA PRO A 81 0.30 4.73 -7.77
C PRO A 81 0.02 5.54 -6.49
N LEU A 82 0.67 6.70 -6.36
CA LEU A 82 0.48 7.66 -5.26
C LEU A 82 0.77 7.11 -3.85
N VAL A 83 1.61 6.08 -3.75
CA VAL A 83 1.89 5.40 -2.47
C VAL A 83 2.55 6.31 -1.42
N GLY A 84 3.30 7.33 -1.85
CA GLY A 84 3.97 8.28 -0.96
C GLY A 84 3.11 9.46 -0.51
N LEU A 85 1.85 9.54 -0.97
CA LEU A 85 1.01 10.72 -0.72
C LEU A 85 0.67 10.90 0.76
N HIS A 86 0.39 9.82 1.50
CA HIS A 86 0.09 9.90 2.93
C HIS A 86 1.22 10.53 3.76
N ASP A 87 2.47 10.18 3.45
CA ASP A 87 3.65 10.73 4.15
C ASP A 87 3.79 12.23 3.91
N LEU A 88 3.54 12.66 2.66
CA LEU A 88 3.55 14.07 2.29
C LEU A 88 2.46 14.85 3.05
N LEU A 89 1.22 14.36 3.03
CA LEU A 89 0.09 15.00 3.71
C LEU A 89 0.32 15.09 5.23
N SER A 90 0.89 14.04 5.84
CA SER A 90 1.24 14.02 7.27
C SER A 90 2.27 15.11 7.61
N GLY A 91 3.32 15.25 6.80
CA GLY A 91 4.33 16.30 6.99
C GLY A 91 3.76 17.71 6.88
N ILE A 92 2.88 17.95 5.88
CA ILE A 92 2.21 19.23 5.70
C ILE A 92 1.25 19.52 6.87
N ALA A 93 0.48 18.54 7.31
CA ALA A 93 -0.45 18.67 8.43
C ALA A 93 0.27 19.07 9.74
N LYS A 94 1.49 18.57 9.95
CA LYS A 94 2.35 18.93 11.09
C LYS A 94 3.10 20.25 10.91
N GLY A 95 2.82 20.99 9.84
CA GLY A 95 3.44 22.30 9.56
C GLY A 95 4.93 22.24 9.28
N LEU A 96 5.48 21.09 8.90
CA LEU A 96 6.90 20.91 8.59
C LEU A 96 7.25 21.42 7.18
N LYS A 97 8.52 21.77 6.98
CA LYS A 97 9.09 21.80 5.63
C LYS A 97 9.30 20.35 5.17
N VAL A 98 9.03 20.07 3.90
CA VAL A 98 9.12 18.70 3.37
C VAL A 98 10.13 18.65 2.23
N SER A 99 11.13 17.79 2.34
CA SER A 99 12.10 17.52 1.27
C SER A 99 11.91 16.09 0.77
N ILE A 100 11.51 15.97 -0.50
CA ILE A 100 11.02 14.71 -1.09
C ILE A 100 12.04 14.16 -2.09
N LYS A 101 12.32 12.88 -1.95
CA LYS A 101 12.93 12.07 -2.99
C LYS A 101 11.88 11.11 -3.54
N CYS A 102 11.24 11.50 -4.64
CA CYS A 102 10.30 10.63 -5.34
C CYS A 102 11.00 9.35 -5.83
N SER A 103 10.23 8.25 -5.87
CA SER A 103 10.65 7.09 -6.64
C SER A 103 10.53 7.38 -8.13
N SER A 104 11.52 7.03 -8.91
CA SER A 104 11.44 7.15 -10.38
C SER A 104 10.24 6.41 -10.99
N SER A 105 9.71 5.43 -10.26
CA SER A 105 8.55 4.63 -10.67
C SER A 105 7.20 5.32 -10.46
N ASP A 106 7.11 6.35 -9.60
CA ASP A 106 5.86 7.08 -9.30
C ASP A 106 6.05 8.61 -9.33
N GLU A 107 7.14 9.09 -9.89
CA GLU A 107 7.48 10.51 -9.90
C GLU A 107 6.42 11.35 -10.62
N VAL A 108 5.87 10.86 -11.71
CA VAL A 108 4.91 11.58 -12.55
C VAL A 108 3.64 11.93 -11.79
N LEU A 109 3.05 10.95 -11.09
CA LEU A 109 1.81 11.14 -10.34
C LEU A 109 2.04 11.94 -9.07
N MET A 110 3.15 11.69 -8.37
CA MET A 110 3.49 12.44 -7.16
C MET A 110 3.77 13.92 -7.45
N LEU A 111 4.48 14.24 -8.53
CA LEU A 111 4.69 15.64 -8.92
C LEU A 111 3.38 16.32 -9.31
N TYR A 112 2.49 15.65 -10.04
CA TYR A 112 1.15 16.17 -10.33
C TYR A 112 0.37 16.48 -9.05
N ALA A 113 0.37 15.57 -8.06
CA ALA A 113 -0.30 15.79 -6.77
C ALA A 113 0.31 16.99 -6.01
N ILE A 114 1.64 17.13 -6.02
CA ILE A 114 2.34 18.25 -5.38
C ILE A 114 2.01 19.57 -6.07
N GLU A 115 2.00 19.60 -7.41
CA GLU A 115 1.62 20.80 -8.19
C GLU A 115 0.18 21.23 -7.84
N LYS A 116 -0.76 20.30 -7.75
CA LYS A 116 -2.13 20.59 -7.34
C LYS A 116 -2.22 21.11 -5.91
N LEU A 117 -1.51 20.53 -4.97
CA LEU A 117 -1.44 21.05 -3.59
C LEU A 117 -0.92 22.48 -3.54
N ILE A 118 0.11 22.81 -4.32
CA ILE A 118 0.66 24.18 -4.40
C ILE A 118 -0.32 25.13 -5.09
N GLU A 119 -1.07 24.66 -6.09
CA GLU A 119 -2.14 25.44 -6.73
C GLU A 119 -3.23 25.83 -5.74
N PHE A 120 -3.69 24.89 -4.92
CA PHE A 120 -4.75 25.10 -3.93
C PHE A 120 -4.28 25.80 -2.64
N CYS A 121 -3.00 25.63 -2.28
CA CYS A 121 -2.36 26.29 -1.15
C CYS A 121 -0.98 26.85 -1.56
N PRO A 122 -0.89 28.06 -2.14
CA PRO A 122 0.36 28.62 -2.66
C PRO A 122 1.48 28.77 -1.62
N GLU A 123 1.14 28.85 -0.33
CA GLU A 123 2.11 28.91 0.77
C GLU A 123 3.01 27.66 0.81
N LEU A 124 2.52 26.52 0.31
CA LEU A 124 3.27 25.26 0.26
C LEU A 124 4.45 25.31 -0.72
N LYS A 125 4.45 26.24 -1.69
CA LYS A 125 5.53 26.37 -2.68
C LYS A 125 6.92 26.57 -2.05
N THR A 126 6.99 27.27 -0.93
CA THR A 126 8.26 27.53 -0.22
C THR A 126 8.56 26.46 0.83
N ARG A 127 7.65 25.54 1.06
CA ARG A 127 7.75 24.52 2.10
C ARG A 127 7.99 23.11 1.54
N ILE A 128 7.72 22.86 0.26
CA ILE A 128 7.93 21.57 -0.40
C ILE A 128 9.11 21.68 -1.34
N ASN A 129 10.13 20.82 -1.16
CA ASN A 129 11.27 20.69 -2.04
C ASN A 129 11.31 19.29 -2.65
N THR A 130 11.31 19.20 -3.98
CA THR A 130 11.34 17.95 -4.75
C THR A 130 12.70 17.64 -5.39
N GLU A 131 13.76 18.42 -5.09
CA GLU A 131 15.10 18.21 -5.66
C GLU A 131 15.79 16.94 -5.14
N GLY A 132 15.20 16.20 -4.21
CA GLY A 132 15.74 14.96 -3.67
C GLY A 132 16.95 15.12 -2.74
N LYS A 133 17.29 16.34 -2.32
CA LYS A 133 18.40 16.62 -1.40
C LYS A 133 17.91 16.56 0.04
N LEU A 134 18.32 15.52 0.77
CA LEU A 134 17.94 15.29 2.17
C LEU A 134 19.03 15.76 3.16
N LYS A 135 19.45 17.03 3.03
CA LYS A 135 20.44 17.62 3.96
C LYS A 135 19.72 18.46 5.01
N GLY A 136 20.19 18.33 6.27
CA GLY A 136 19.69 19.16 7.39
C GLY A 136 18.26 18.81 7.82
N ILE A 137 17.79 17.60 7.55
CA ILE A 137 16.49 17.09 7.98
C ILE A 137 16.52 16.71 9.47
N GLN A 138 15.39 16.90 10.16
CA GLN A 138 15.20 16.53 11.56
C GLN A 138 14.40 15.25 11.70
N TYR A 139 13.53 14.96 10.74
CA TYR A 139 12.72 13.75 10.66
C TYR A 139 12.92 13.08 9.31
N LEU A 140 12.83 11.76 9.28
CA LEU A 140 12.89 10.96 8.06
C LEU A 140 11.76 9.94 8.02
N ILE A 141 11.07 9.87 6.89
CA ILE A 141 10.24 8.73 6.52
C ILE A 141 10.85 8.12 5.26
N ALA A 142 11.27 6.86 5.33
CA ALA A 142 11.90 6.19 4.20
C ALA A 142 11.28 4.82 3.97
N THR A 143 10.84 4.57 2.74
CA THR A 143 10.27 3.27 2.33
C THR A 143 11.18 2.64 1.29
N GLY A 144 11.57 1.38 1.50
CA GLY A 144 12.45 0.69 0.58
C GLY A 144 12.54 -0.82 0.84
N SER A 145 13.32 -1.50 0.00
CA SER A 145 13.62 -2.92 0.21
C SER A 145 14.42 -3.13 1.51
N ASN A 146 14.46 -4.35 2.01
CA ASN A 146 15.26 -4.69 3.19
C ASN A 146 16.75 -4.30 3.04
N ASN A 147 17.30 -4.35 1.82
CA ASN A 147 18.65 -3.87 1.55
C ASN A 147 18.75 -2.34 1.65
N SER A 148 17.80 -1.62 1.06
CA SER A 148 17.76 -0.15 1.13
C SER A 148 17.60 0.34 2.57
N ALA A 149 16.80 -0.35 3.38
CA ALA A 149 16.57 -0.01 4.78
C ALA A 149 17.87 0.04 5.59
N ARG A 150 18.78 -0.93 5.39
CA ARG A 150 20.09 -0.97 6.06
C ARG A 150 20.95 0.27 5.74
N TYR A 151 20.89 0.76 4.49
CA TYR A 151 21.57 1.99 4.10
C TYR A 151 20.92 3.21 4.75
N PHE A 152 19.59 3.26 4.83
CA PHE A 152 18.89 4.36 5.48
C PHE A 152 19.20 4.40 6.98
N GLU A 153 19.15 3.25 7.67
CA GLU A 153 19.53 3.11 9.08
C GLU A 153 20.97 3.60 9.35
N TYR A 154 21.90 3.33 8.44
CA TYR A 154 23.28 3.77 8.56
C TYR A 154 23.47 5.27 8.31
N TYR A 155 22.91 5.78 7.19
CA TYR A 155 23.14 7.18 6.80
C TYR A 155 22.34 8.19 7.64
N PHE A 156 21.23 7.80 8.20
CA PHE A 156 20.33 8.66 8.97
C PHE A 156 20.24 8.27 10.45
N LYS A 157 21.26 7.60 10.99
CA LYS A 157 21.31 7.11 12.38
C LYS A 157 21.10 8.21 13.44
N ASP A 158 21.42 9.47 13.11
CA ASP A 158 21.31 10.62 14.02
C ASP A 158 20.02 11.44 13.76
N VAL A 159 19.10 10.95 12.92
CA VAL A 159 17.83 11.56 12.58
C VAL A 159 16.69 10.72 13.14
N ALA A 160 15.67 11.36 13.70
CA ALA A 160 14.44 10.65 14.06
C ALA A 160 13.81 10.05 12.80
N ALA A 161 13.75 8.72 12.70
CA ALA A 161 13.42 8.05 11.44
C ALA A 161 12.37 6.95 11.60
N VAL A 162 11.41 6.91 10.66
CA VAL A 162 10.55 5.77 10.35
C VAL A 162 11.06 5.14 9.06
N ILE A 163 11.65 3.96 9.16
CA ILE A 163 12.20 3.22 8.02
C ILE A 163 11.37 1.98 7.81
N ARG A 164 10.58 1.98 6.72
CA ARG A 164 9.67 0.90 6.35
C ARG A 164 10.37 -0.10 5.47
N LYS A 165 10.24 -1.37 5.85
CA LYS A 165 10.75 -2.54 5.14
C LYS A 165 9.63 -3.21 4.35
N ASN A 166 9.97 -4.24 3.57
CA ASN A 166 8.97 -5.02 2.88
C ASN A 166 8.04 -5.72 3.87
N ARG A 167 6.75 -5.48 3.73
CA ARG A 167 5.68 -6.21 4.41
C ARG A 167 4.71 -6.78 3.39
N THR A 168 3.88 -7.69 3.83
CA THR A 168 2.77 -8.25 3.05
C THR A 168 1.53 -8.33 3.92
N SER A 169 0.41 -8.75 3.36
CA SER A 169 -0.82 -8.99 4.12
C SER A 169 -1.27 -10.44 4.00
N ILE A 170 -2.08 -10.87 4.95
CA ILE A 170 -2.65 -12.21 4.99
C ILE A 170 -4.17 -12.14 5.00
N ALA A 171 -4.82 -13.23 4.59
CA ALA A 171 -6.23 -13.40 4.83
C ALA A 171 -6.50 -14.68 5.61
N VAL A 172 -7.46 -14.62 6.52
CA VAL A 172 -7.93 -15.77 7.31
C VAL A 172 -9.38 -16.04 6.96
N LEU A 173 -9.65 -17.25 6.48
CA LEU A 173 -10.99 -17.68 6.11
C LEU A 173 -11.57 -18.63 7.19
N SER A 174 -12.88 -18.52 7.38
CA SER A 174 -13.66 -19.40 8.26
C SER A 174 -14.06 -20.71 7.59
N GLY A 175 -14.09 -20.71 6.25
CA GLY A 175 -14.63 -21.79 5.43
C GLY A 175 -16.12 -21.66 5.11
N ASN A 176 -16.76 -20.57 5.57
CA ASN A 176 -18.18 -20.29 5.33
C ASN A 176 -18.40 -19.08 4.41
N GLU A 177 -17.32 -18.59 3.78
CA GLU A 177 -17.38 -17.44 2.86
C GLU A 177 -18.24 -17.78 1.64
N ASP A 178 -19.20 -16.91 1.32
CA ASP A 178 -19.94 -16.99 0.08
C ASP A 178 -19.10 -16.52 -1.13
N GLU A 179 -19.61 -16.76 -2.33
CA GLU A 179 -18.94 -16.35 -3.57
C GLU A 179 -18.65 -14.84 -3.60
N ALA A 180 -19.52 -14.01 -3.02
CA ALA A 180 -19.33 -12.57 -2.98
C ALA A 180 -18.17 -12.19 -2.06
N ALA A 181 -18.02 -12.84 -0.92
CA ALA A 181 -16.89 -12.67 -0.02
C ALA A 181 -15.56 -13.08 -0.67
N LEU A 182 -15.54 -14.23 -1.37
CA LEU A 182 -14.36 -14.70 -2.09
C LEU A 182 -13.98 -13.76 -3.25
N LYS A 183 -14.95 -13.17 -3.95
CA LYS A 183 -14.67 -12.13 -4.97
C LYS A 183 -14.10 -10.87 -4.35
N ARG A 184 -14.57 -10.43 -3.18
CA ARG A 184 -13.94 -9.32 -2.45
C ARG A 184 -12.49 -9.65 -2.03
N LEU A 185 -12.22 -10.88 -1.58
CA LEU A 185 -10.85 -11.33 -1.30
C LEU A 185 -9.95 -11.28 -2.54
N ALA A 186 -10.50 -11.55 -3.74
CA ALA A 186 -9.75 -11.40 -4.98
C ALA A 186 -9.21 -9.98 -5.17
N ASP A 187 -9.98 -8.95 -4.78
CA ASP A 187 -9.52 -7.55 -4.80
C ASP A 187 -8.30 -7.35 -3.89
N ASP A 188 -8.32 -7.94 -2.69
CA ASP A 188 -7.20 -7.86 -1.74
C ASP A 188 -5.91 -8.52 -2.27
N ILE A 189 -6.04 -9.55 -3.12
CA ILE A 189 -4.91 -10.30 -3.68
C ILE A 189 -4.39 -9.63 -4.95
N TYR A 190 -5.27 -9.29 -5.89
CA TYR A 190 -4.90 -8.99 -7.28
C TYR A 190 -4.81 -7.51 -7.63
N MET A 191 -5.47 -6.61 -6.89
CA MET A 191 -5.34 -5.18 -7.15
C MET A 191 -3.86 -4.79 -7.18
N TYR A 192 -3.50 -3.88 -8.07
CA TYR A 192 -2.11 -3.46 -8.30
C TYR A 192 -1.16 -4.63 -8.60
N TYR A 193 -1.65 -5.72 -9.20
CA TYR A 193 -0.89 -6.94 -9.50
C TYR A 193 -0.20 -7.59 -8.28
N GLY A 194 -0.72 -7.37 -7.09
CA GLY A 194 -0.12 -7.88 -5.85
C GLY A 194 1.14 -7.15 -5.38
N LEU A 195 1.39 -5.93 -5.87
CA LEU A 195 2.63 -5.19 -5.61
C LEU A 195 2.62 -4.37 -4.32
N GLY A 196 1.46 -4.10 -3.73
CA GLY A 196 1.35 -3.34 -2.49
C GLY A 196 1.65 -4.17 -1.24
N CYS A 197 2.12 -3.53 -0.17
CA CYS A 197 2.27 -4.20 1.13
C CYS A 197 0.93 -4.65 1.73
N ARG A 198 -0.18 -4.05 1.32
CA ARG A 198 -1.54 -4.43 1.71
C ARG A 198 -2.13 -5.56 0.86
N ASN A 199 -1.44 -6.00 -0.21
CA ASN A 199 -1.90 -7.15 -0.96
C ASN A 199 -1.72 -8.43 -0.15
N VAL A 200 -2.76 -9.25 -0.15
CA VAL A 200 -2.75 -10.56 0.46
C VAL A 200 -1.90 -11.50 -0.38
N SER A 201 -0.83 -12.03 0.21
CA SER A 201 0.05 -13.02 -0.42
C SER A 201 0.03 -14.37 0.29
N HIS A 202 -0.75 -14.49 1.36
CA HIS A 202 -0.85 -15.72 2.16
C HIS A 202 -2.26 -15.91 2.71
N LEU A 203 -2.83 -17.11 2.53
CA LEU A 203 -4.13 -17.50 3.05
C LEU A 203 -3.96 -18.48 4.23
N ILE A 204 -4.72 -18.26 5.29
CA ILE A 204 -4.87 -19.21 6.40
C ILE A 204 -6.27 -19.80 6.31
N LEU A 205 -6.34 -21.08 5.99
CA LEU A 205 -7.57 -21.78 5.61
C LEU A 205 -7.96 -22.80 6.68
N PRO A 206 -9.24 -23.04 6.98
CA PRO A 206 -9.61 -24.11 7.89
C PRO A 206 -9.30 -25.48 7.25
N LYS A 207 -8.96 -26.46 8.09
CA LYS A 207 -8.68 -27.82 7.63
C LYS A 207 -9.84 -28.39 6.81
N GLY A 208 -9.49 -28.93 5.65
CA GLY A 208 -10.49 -29.46 4.71
C GLY A 208 -11.11 -28.45 3.77
N PHE A 209 -10.67 -27.18 3.80
CA PHE A 209 -11.10 -26.18 2.83
C PHE A 209 -10.65 -26.58 1.42
N GLU A 210 -11.57 -26.58 0.46
CA GLU A 210 -11.28 -26.84 -0.93
C GLU A 210 -10.91 -25.56 -1.68
N LEU A 211 -9.83 -25.58 -2.47
CA LEU A 211 -9.35 -24.37 -3.19
C LEU A 211 -10.20 -24.02 -4.42
N ARG A 212 -11.04 -24.94 -4.90
CA ARG A 212 -11.84 -24.75 -6.12
C ARG A 212 -12.72 -23.49 -6.08
N PRO A 213 -13.45 -23.19 -4.99
CA PRO A 213 -14.26 -21.96 -4.91
C PRO A 213 -13.42 -20.68 -5.06
N LEU A 214 -12.15 -20.70 -4.60
CA LEU A 214 -11.22 -19.57 -4.79
C LEU A 214 -10.90 -19.36 -6.27
N TYR A 215 -10.66 -20.45 -7.01
CA TYR A 215 -10.34 -20.35 -8.45
C TYR A 215 -11.51 -19.73 -9.22
N GLU A 216 -12.73 -20.21 -8.96
CA GLU A 216 -13.94 -19.72 -9.60
C GLU A 216 -14.20 -18.23 -9.27
N ALA A 217 -13.99 -17.83 -8.02
CA ALA A 217 -14.14 -16.43 -7.59
C ALA A 217 -13.08 -15.50 -8.19
N TYR A 218 -11.87 -16.02 -8.44
CA TYR A 218 -10.72 -15.23 -8.90
C TYR A 218 -10.66 -15.03 -10.41
N ASP A 219 -11.50 -15.72 -11.19
CA ASP A 219 -11.54 -15.61 -12.66
C ASP A 219 -11.75 -14.18 -13.17
N VAL A 220 -12.31 -13.29 -12.35
CA VAL A 220 -12.47 -11.85 -12.67
C VAL A 220 -11.12 -11.15 -12.92
N TYR A 221 -10.02 -11.75 -12.46
CA TYR A 221 -8.65 -11.23 -12.61
C TYR A 221 -7.82 -12.02 -13.65
N MET A 222 -8.42 -12.96 -14.40
CA MET A 222 -7.68 -13.77 -15.37
C MET A 222 -6.97 -12.92 -16.42
N ASP A 223 -7.47 -11.73 -16.74
CA ASP A 223 -6.86 -10.81 -17.70
C ASP A 223 -5.50 -10.25 -17.25
N HIS A 224 -5.08 -10.51 -16.01
CA HIS A 224 -3.73 -10.17 -15.54
C HIS A 224 -2.62 -10.81 -16.37
N VAL A 225 -2.88 -11.99 -16.98
CA VAL A 225 -1.92 -12.62 -17.90
C VAL A 225 -1.66 -11.82 -19.18
N ASN A 226 -2.55 -10.89 -19.53
CA ASN A 226 -2.35 -9.99 -20.66
C ASN A 226 -1.32 -8.89 -20.35
N HIS A 227 -0.99 -8.68 -19.07
CA HIS A 227 0.07 -7.79 -18.67
C HIS A 227 1.42 -8.51 -18.70
N HIS A 228 2.30 -8.12 -19.63
CA HIS A 228 3.55 -8.85 -19.93
C HIS A 228 4.47 -9.06 -18.71
N LYS A 229 4.59 -8.08 -17.79
CA LYS A 229 5.41 -8.25 -16.57
C LYS A 229 4.77 -9.25 -15.60
N TYR A 230 3.44 -9.23 -15.44
CA TYR A 230 2.74 -10.19 -14.60
C TYR A 230 2.89 -11.59 -15.17
N TYR A 231 2.63 -11.77 -16.46
CA TYR A 231 2.78 -13.05 -17.15
C TYR A 231 4.21 -13.60 -17.06
N ASN A 232 5.22 -12.74 -17.21
CA ASN A 232 6.62 -13.17 -17.08
C ASN A 232 6.93 -13.67 -15.66
N ASN A 233 6.41 -13.01 -14.60
CA ASN A 233 6.55 -13.49 -13.23
C ASN A 233 5.81 -14.83 -13.03
N TYR A 234 4.59 -14.94 -13.51
CA TYR A 234 3.82 -16.19 -13.45
C TYR A 234 4.59 -17.34 -14.11
N MET A 235 5.04 -17.17 -15.36
CA MET A 235 5.78 -18.20 -16.09
C MET A 235 7.14 -18.52 -15.45
N TYR A 236 7.83 -17.53 -14.92
CA TYR A 236 9.10 -17.72 -14.22
C TYR A 236 8.91 -18.61 -12.98
N HIS A 237 7.96 -18.28 -12.11
CA HIS A 237 7.71 -19.06 -10.90
C HIS A 237 7.13 -20.44 -11.22
N LYS A 238 6.24 -20.55 -12.20
CA LYS A 238 5.74 -21.85 -12.68
C LYS A 238 6.89 -22.76 -13.17
N SER A 239 7.83 -22.20 -13.92
CA SER A 239 8.99 -22.98 -14.39
C SER A 239 9.85 -23.47 -13.23
N ILE A 240 10.10 -22.64 -12.22
CA ILE A 240 10.86 -23.04 -11.01
C ILE A 240 10.16 -24.18 -10.29
N LEU A 241 8.85 -24.07 -10.06
CA LEU A 241 8.08 -25.09 -9.34
C LEU A 241 8.09 -26.42 -10.10
N LEU A 242 7.93 -26.39 -11.42
CA LEU A 242 7.97 -27.58 -12.24
C LEU A 242 9.37 -28.24 -12.26
N MET A 243 10.44 -27.42 -12.33
CA MET A 243 11.82 -27.93 -12.30
C MET A 243 12.17 -28.57 -10.95
N ASN A 244 11.69 -27.99 -9.86
CA ASN A 244 11.91 -28.51 -8.50
C ASN A 244 10.98 -29.66 -8.14
N LEU A 245 9.96 -29.95 -8.96
CA LEU A 245 8.88 -30.89 -8.66
C LEU A 245 8.08 -30.48 -7.41
N ASP A 246 8.02 -29.18 -7.12
CA ASP A 246 7.26 -28.63 -6.00
C ASP A 246 5.75 -28.76 -6.26
N LYS A 247 5.02 -29.29 -5.26
CA LYS A 247 3.57 -29.37 -5.35
C LYS A 247 2.97 -27.98 -5.39
N HIS A 248 2.12 -27.73 -6.36
CA HIS A 248 1.38 -26.48 -6.50
C HIS A 248 0.08 -26.69 -7.26
N TYR A 249 -0.85 -25.77 -7.08
CA TYR A 249 -2.03 -25.68 -7.92
C TYR A 249 -1.88 -24.45 -8.83
N ASP A 250 -2.57 -24.46 -9.95
CA ASP A 250 -2.44 -23.47 -11.00
C ASP A 250 -3.82 -23.24 -11.63
N ASN A 251 -4.35 -22.02 -11.53
CA ASN A 251 -5.61 -21.65 -12.16
C ASN A 251 -5.43 -20.97 -13.54
N GLY A 252 -4.21 -20.98 -14.10
CA GLY A 252 -3.87 -20.38 -15.39
C GLY A 252 -3.27 -18.98 -15.32
N PHE A 253 -3.33 -18.31 -14.17
CA PHE A 253 -2.75 -16.97 -13.95
C PHE A 253 -2.17 -16.75 -12.56
N MET A 254 -2.40 -17.65 -11.61
CA MET A 254 -1.86 -17.64 -10.25
C MET A 254 -1.44 -19.05 -9.84
N LEU A 255 -0.34 -19.14 -9.11
CA LEU A 255 0.19 -20.38 -8.53
C LEU A 255 -0.12 -20.42 -7.03
N PHE A 256 -0.63 -21.53 -6.54
CA PHE A 256 -0.98 -21.73 -5.14
C PHE A 256 -0.03 -22.76 -4.54
N GLN A 257 0.63 -22.40 -3.43
CA GLN A 257 1.56 -23.28 -2.74
C GLN A 257 1.16 -23.47 -1.28
N GLU A 258 1.14 -24.72 -0.83
CA GLU A 258 0.98 -25.04 0.59
C GLU A 258 2.31 -24.80 1.29
N LYS A 259 2.45 -23.62 1.90
CA LYS A 259 3.66 -23.14 2.59
C LYS A 259 3.28 -22.24 3.73
N GLN A 260 4.10 -22.21 4.79
CA GLN A 260 3.93 -21.31 5.92
C GLN A 260 4.74 -20.01 5.80
N GLU A 261 5.57 -19.86 4.76
CA GLU A 261 6.29 -18.61 4.53
C GLU A 261 5.32 -17.45 4.32
N PRO A 262 5.48 -16.35 5.08
CA PRO A 262 4.59 -15.20 5.02
C PRO A 262 4.45 -14.59 3.63
N HIS A 263 5.55 -14.43 2.92
CA HIS A 263 5.60 -13.70 1.66
C HIS A 263 5.61 -14.66 0.47
N ALA A 264 4.74 -14.40 -0.50
CA ALA A 264 4.76 -15.04 -1.81
C ALA A 264 5.17 -14.04 -2.90
N PRO A 265 5.89 -14.46 -3.93
CA PRO A 265 6.22 -13.60 -5.05
C PRO A 265 5.00 -13.29 -5.92
N ILE A 266 5.14 -12.32 -6.84
CA ILE A 266 4.07 -11.96 -7.79
C ILE A 266 3.56 -13.19 -8.54
N ALA A 267 2.25 -13.26 -8.73
CA ALA A 267 1.53 -14.37 -9.35
C ALA A 267 1.64 -15.70 -8.57
N THR A 268 1.98 -15.63 -7.29
CA THR A 268 1.99 -16.78 -6.38
C THR A 268 1.24 -16.41 -5.09
N LEU A 269 0.50 -17.36 -4.55
CA LEU A 269 -0.24 -17.24 -3.30
C LEU A 269 0.11 -18.42 -2.41
N ASN A 270 0.67 -18.15 -1.24
CA ASN A 270 0.92 -19.17 -0.24
C ASN A 270 -0.36 -19.46 0.55
N TYR A 271 -0.51 -20.67 1.05
CA TYR A 271 -1.57 -20.99 1.98
C TYR A 271 -1.13 -22.11 2.94
N HIS A 272 -1.77 -22.14 4.12
CA HIS A 272 -1.70 -23.28 5.03
C HIS A 272 -3.02 -23.48 5.75
N TYR A 273 -3.19 -24.64 6.34
CA TYR A 273 -4.41 -25.01 7.04
C TYR A 273 -4.25 -24.86 8.56
N TYR A 274 -5.34 -24.48 9.24
CA TYR A 274 -5.48 -24.49 10.70
C TYR A 274 -6.62 -25.42 11.13
N GLU A 275 -6.52 -25.99 12.34
CA GLU A 275 -7.58 -26.78 12.95
C GLU A 275 -8.29 -25.98 14.05
N HIS A 276 -7.54 -25.13 14.77
CA HIS A 276 -8.05 -24.31 15.87
C HIS A 276 -7.63 -22.86 15.70
N ILE A 277 -8.51 -21.92 16.08
CA ILE A 277 -8.27 -20.48 15.94
C ILE A 277 -7.02 -20.01 16.71
N ASP A 278 -6.63 -20.70 17.78
CA ASP A 278 -5.42 -20.40 18.56
C ASP A 278 -4.14 -20.55 17.71
N GLU A 279 -4.14 -21.45 16.72
CA GLU A 279 -3.02 -21.62 15.77
C GLU A 279 -2.89 -20.38 14.90
N VAL A 280 -4.01 -19.79 14.47
CA VAL A 280 -4.06 -18.55 13.70
C VAL A 280 -3.49 -17.40 14.52
N HIS A 281 -3.93 -17.23 15.77
CA HIS A 281 -3.41 -16.19 16.66
C HIS A 281 -1.91 -16.35 16.90
N THR A 282 -1.45 -17.59 17.10
CA THR A 282 -0.02 -17.90 17.29
C THR A 282 0.79 -17.54 16.05
N TYR A 283 0.32 -17.90 14.86
CA TYR A 283 0.99 -17.61 13.61
C TYR A 283 1.06 -16.09 13.32
N ILE A 284 -0.04 -15.37 13.56
CA ILE A 284 -0.10 -13.92 13.42
C ILE A 284 0.94 -13.24 14.33
N GLU A 285 0.99 -13.64 15.61
CA GLU A 285 1.92 -13.04 16.58
C GLU A 285 3.38 -13.36 16.25
N GLN A 286 3.70 -14.58 15.83
CA GLN A 286 5.05 -15.00 15.44
C GLN A 286 5.60 -14.19 14.26
N HIS A 287 4.72 -13.71 13.36
CA HIS A 287 5.11 -13.00 12.13
C HIS A 287 4.65 -11.54 12.11
N LYS A 288 4.27 -10.97 13.25
CA LYS A 288 3.66 -9.63 13.34
C LYS A 288 4.45 -8.51 12.65
N GLU A 289 5.78 -8.61 12.64
CA GLU A 289 6.65 -7.65 11.97
C GLU A 289 6.61 -7.75 10.43
N GLN A 290 6.00 -8.80 9.89
CA GLN A 290 5.92 -9.06 8.45
C GLN A 290 4.56 -8.69 7.86
N TRP A 291 3.53 -8.47 8.72
CA TRP A 291 2.19 -8.13 8.27
C TRP A 291 1.94 -6.62 8.23
N GLN A 292 1.33 -6.16 7.15
CA GLN A 292 0.77 -4.82 7.08
C GLN A 292 -0.67 -4.81 7.60
N CYS A 293 -1.48 -5.76 7.14
CA CYS A 293 -2.84 -5.95 7.64
C CYS A 293 -3.28 -7.42 7.50
N ILE A 294 -4.39 -7.72 8.14
CA ILE A 294 -5.05 -9.02 8.12
C ILE A 294 -6.45 -8.81 7.57
N ALA A 295 -6.81 -9.55 6.53
CA ALA A 295 -8.16 -9.54 5.95
C ALA A 295 -8.97 -10.72 6.51
N SER A 296 -10.13 -10.46 7.08
CA SER A 296 -11.03 -11.52 7.56
C SER A 296 -12.40 -10.94 7.91
N ASP A 297 -13.45 -11.71 7.67
CA ASP A 297 -14.81 -11.40 8.15
C ASP A 297 -15.14 -12.15 9.48
N MET A 298 -14.14 -12.80 10.08
CA MET A 298 -14.29 -13.55 11.35
C MET A 298 -14.30 -12.60 12.57
N SER A 299 -15.30 -12.71 13.41
CA SER A 299 -15.46 -11.87 14.62
C SER A 299 -14.36 -12.06 15.68
N GLU A 300 -13.66 -13.19 15.65
CA GLU A 300 -12.54 -13.54 16.53
C GLU A 300 -11.28 -12.74 16.25
N LEU A 301 -11.16 -12.17 15.04
CA LEU A 301 -10.00 -11.40 14.58
C LEU A 301 -10.30 -9.90 14.59
N LYS A 302 -10.46 -9.32 15.78
CA LYS A 302 -10.87 -7.90 15.97
C LYS A 302 -9.98 -6.86 15.27
N GLN A 303 -8.71 -7.19 15.03
CA GLN A 303 -7.75 -6.33 14.33
C GLN A 303 -7.81 -6.49 12.81
N ALA A 304 -8.61 -7.42 12.29
CA ALA A 304 -8.73 -7.64 10.85
C ALA A 304 -9.59 -6.56 10.19
N VAL A 305 -9.27 -6.24 8.95
CA VAL A 305 -10.15 -5.51 8.04
C VAL A 305 -11.03 -6.52 7.29
N GLY A 306 -12.24 -6.12 6.91
CA GLY A 306 -13.12 -6.99 6.14
C GLY A 306 -12.53 -7.37 4.79
N LEU A 307 -12.95 -8.51 4.24
CA LEU A 307 -12.53 -8.96 2.91
C LEU A 307 -12.88 -7.90 1.85
N GLY A 308 -11.92 -7.56 0.98
CA GLY A 308 -12.02 -6.53 -0.05
C GLY A 308 -11.71 -5.11 0.44
N GLN A 309 -11.20 -4.95 1.68
CA GLN A 309 -10.92 -3.65 2.26
C GLN A 309 -9.42 -3.33 2.40
N THR A 310 -8.52 -4.30 2.16
CA THR A 310 -7.09 -4.07 2.37
C THR A 310 -6.52 -2.94 1.51
N GLN A 311 -7.08 -2.74 0.30
CA GLN A 311 -6.64 -1.73 -0.66
C GLN A 311 -7.32 -0.36 -0.49
N LYS A 312 -8.12 -0.17 0.57
CA LYS A 312 -8.87 1.06 0.86
C LYS A 312 -8.54 1.60 2.26
N PRO A 313 -7.25 1.86 2.58
CA PRO A 313 -6.90 2.42 3.88
C PRO A 313 -7.49 3.82 4.05
N GLY A 314 -8.01 4.10 5.24
CA GLY A 314 -8.34 5.46 5.66
C GLY A 314 -7.09 6.26 6.07
N LEU A 315 -7.27 7.56 6.36
CA LEU A 315 -6.16 8.43 6.76
C LEU A 315 -5.52 8.04 8.11
N SER A 316 -6.24 7.32 8.96
CA SER A 316 -5.74 6.81 10.23
C SER A 316 -5.17 5.39 10.14
N ASP A 317 -5.21 4.75 8.97
CA ASP A 317 -4.65 3.41 8.74
C ASP A 317 -3.17 3.51 8.33
N TYR A 318 -2.34 3.91 9.27
CA TYR A 318 -0.92 4.15 9.04
C TYR A 318 -0.16 2.90 8.57
N ALA A 319 0.78 3.12 7.64
CA ALA A 319 1.71 2.06 7.24
C ALA A 319 2.55 1.63 8.44
N ASP A 320 2.79 0.32 8.57
CA ASP A 320 3.51 -0.33 9.67
C ASP A 320 2.91 -0.04 11.06
N ASN A 321 1.65 0.44 11.13
CA ASN A 321 0.96 0.85 12.35
C ASN A 321 1.70 1.97 13.13
N VAL A 322 2.51 2.78 12.45
CA VAL A 322 3.21 3.94 13.03
C VAL A 322 2.38 5.20 12.80
N ASN A 323 1.80 5.75 13.86
CA ASN A 323 1.09 7.02 13.78
C ASN A 323 2.07 8.16 13.43
N LEU A 324 2.01 8.63 12.18
CA LEU A 324 2.92 9.67 11.69
C LEU A 324 2.65 11.03 12.33
N LEU A 325 1.41 11.36 12.67
CA LEU A 325 1.10 12.63 13.32
C LEU A 325 1.71 12.68 14.72
N GLU A 326 1.72 11.55 15.44
CA GLU A 326 2.36 11.42 16.73
C GLU A 326 3.90 11.42 16.61
N PHE A 327 4.45 10.66 15.65
CA PHE A 327 5.89 10.61 15.40
C PHE A 327 6.49 11.98 15.05
N LEU A 328 5.76 12.80 14.30
CA LEU A 328 6.18 14.12 13.83
C LEU A 328 5.82 15.26 14.82
N SER A 329 5.36 14.94 16.01
CA SER A 329 4.97 15.93 17.03
C SER A 329 6.14 16.67 17.66
#